data_5a72e15b05029ed32d1f9018d98598c4
#
_entry.id   5a72e15b05029ed32d1f9018d98598c4
#
_cell.length_a   1.000
_cell.length_b   1.000
_cell.length_c   1.000
_cell.angle_alpha   90.00
_cell.angle_beta   90.00
_cell.angle_gamma   90.00
#
_symmetry.space_group_name_H-M   'P 1'
#
loop_
_entity.id
_entity.type
_entity.pdbx_description
1 polymer ?
#
loop_
_entity_poly.entity_id
_entity_poly.type
_entity_poly.pdbx_seq_one_letter_code
_entity_poly.pdbx_strand_id
1 'polypeptide(L)'
;MPLIFQAMHEFSHLFLDVLRNSVLITGLVIIMMLLLEFVNLNSHGRWFSRLRQRPLGQVVLGAGLGLVPGCIGGFAAVSMYSHKLLSFGALIAMMIASSGDEAFVMLAIIPKQALVLMGILFVVAVAVGLIVDKFSHQNKKGHHEGCQEGFPIHEEDEEREVKREKPTVRNLRHPSIERIVLLSGVVLFIIGLAFGWFEHDHNAETHHNQLNIFNEYWLNLVFAVISLFVVWFIATAADHVVKEHLWEHIIKKHLLGIFLWTFGALFVIQVGLHYFDIETLISNNIPWMILLAVLIGIIPESGPHFVFVTLFATGVVPFSVLLASSISQDGHASLPLLAESKRSFAKAKIINALVAAVAGYFCYFVGV
;
A
#
# COMPACT_ATOMS: atom_id res chain seq x y z
N MET A 1 -33.97 20.00 -17.21
CA MET A 1 -33.41 20.54 -15.97
C MET A 1 -33.11 19.48 -14.88
N PRO A 2 -33.97 18.49 -14.56
CA PRO A 2 -33.67 17.49 -13.52
C PRO A 2 -32.45 16.61 -13.83
N LEU A 3 -32.25 16.19 -15.08
CA LEU A 3 -31.13 15.32 -15.49
C LEU A 3 -29.77 15.97 -15.33
N ILE A 4 -29.63 17.27 -15.63
CA ILE A 4 -28.35 17.99 -15.47
C ILE A 4 -28.02 18.19 -13.98
N PHE A 5 -29.04 18.45 -13.16
CA PHE A 5 -28.86 18.59 -11.71
C PHE A 5 -28.48 17.26 -11.04
N GLN A 6 -29.07 16.15 -11.50
CA GLN A 6 -28.71 14.82 -11.03
C GLN A 6 -27.28 14.43 -11.44
N ALA A 7 -26.90 14.65 -12.69
CA ALA A 7 -25.53 14.40 -13.15
C ALA A 7 -24.47 15.25 -12.41
N MET A 8 -24.80 16.53 -12.13
CA MET A 8 -23.91 17.39 -11.31
C MET A 8 -23.79 16.89 -9.87
N HIS A 9 -24.88 16.39 -9.30
CA HIS A 9 -24.89 15.83 -7.95
C HIS A 9 -24.05 14.55 -7.88
N GLU A 10 -24.23 13.61 -8.80
CA GLU A 10 -23.43 12.39 -8.91
C GLU A 10 -21.95 12.68 -9.11
N PHE A 11 -21.61 13.63 -10.00
CA PHE A 11 -20.22 14.05 -10.21
C PHE A 11 -19.61 14.69 -8.96
N SER A 12 -20.37 15.50 -8.20
CA SER A 12 -19.86 16.11 -6.97
C SER A 12 -19.57 15.07 -5.88
N HIS A 13 -20.40 14.03 -5.77
CA HIS A 13 -20.15 12.92 -4.85
C HIS A 13 -18.90 12.15 -5.25
N LEU A 14 -18.78 11.74 -6.51
CA LEU A 14 -17.61 11.05 -7.04
C LEU A 14 -16.33 11.85 -6.79
N PHE A 15 -16.35 13.16 -7.05
CA PHE A 15 -15.19 14.03 -6.81
C PHE A 15 -14.80 14.10 -5.32
N LEU A 16 -15.78 14.23 -4.43
CA LEU A 16 -15.54 14.27 -2.99
C LEU A 16 -15.02 12.93 -2.46
N ASP A 17 -15.52 11.82 -2.97
CA ASP A 17 -15.06 10.48 -2.60
C ASP A 17 -13.60 10.25 -3.04
N VAL A 18 -13.27 10.63 -4.28
CA VAL A 18 -11.88 10.57 -4.77
C VAL A 18 -10.96 11.46 -3.94
N LEU A 19 -11.41 12.67 -3.60
CA LEU A 19 -10.63 13.59 -2.77
C LEU A 19 -10.38 13.00 -1.37
N ARG A 20 -11.43 12.49 -0.73
CA ARG A 20 -11.38 11.85 0.59
C ARG A 20 -10.39 10.68 0.60
N ASN A 21 -10.50 9.76 -0.36
CA ASN A 21 -9.60 8.62 -0.50
C ASN A 21 -8.15 9.04 -0.76
N SER A 22 -7.95 10.03 -1.60
CA SER A 22 -6.61 10.54 -1.89
C SER A 22 -5.94 11.15 -0.67
N VAL A 23 -6.70 11.88 0.16
CA VAL A 23 -6.21 12.43 1.43
C VAL A 23 -5.88 11.30 2.40
N LEU A 24 -6.76 10.30 2.51
CA LEU A 24 -6.56 9.14 3.37
C LEU A 24 -5.27 8.40 2.99
N ILE A 25 -5.14 7.97 1.74
CA ILE A 25 -3.98 7.21 1.25
C ILE A 25 -2.70 8.03 1.42
N THR A 26 -2.71 9.30 1.05
CA THR A 26 -1.54 10.18 1.19
C THR A 26 -1.13 10.33 2.65
N GLY A 27 -2.10 10.53 3.55
CA GLY A 27 -1.86 10.64 4.99
C GLY A 27 -1.25 9.36 5.58
N LEU A 28 -1.80 8.19 5.22
CA LEU A 28 -1.28 6.89 5.65
C LEU A 28 0.16 6.66 5.18
N VAL A 29 0.47 6.98 3.92
CA VAL A 29 1.83 6.84 3.36
C VAL A 29 2.81 7.76 4.08
N ILE A 30 2.45 9.03 4.28
CA ILE A 30 3.31 9.99 4.99
C ILE A 30 3.56 9.53 6.44
N ILE A 31 2.53 9.07 7.15
CA ILE A 31 2.70 8.53 8.51
C ILE A 31 3.65 7.34 8.53
N MET A 32 3.55 6.43 7.55
CA MET A 32 4.47 5.30 7.43
C MET A 32 5.90 5.75 7.11
N MET A 33 6.09 6.76 6.27
CA MET A 33 7.40 7.34 6.00
C MET A 33 8.02 7.97 7.26
N LEU A 34 7.23 8.72 8.03
CA LEU A 34 7.65 9.32 9.30
C LEU A 34 8.04 8.25 10.34
N LEU A 35 7.27 7.16 10.42
CA LEU A 35 7.57 6.03 11.29
C LEU A 35 8.89 5.33 10.88
N LEU A 36 9.10 5.11 9.59
CA LEU A 36 10.33 4.50 9.08
C LEU A 36 11.55 5.38 9.34
N GLU A 37 11.40 6.70 9.22
CA GLU A 37 12.48 7.64 9.57
C GLU A 37 12.83 7.55 11.05
N PHE A 38 11.83 7.48 11.95
CA PHE A 38 12.08 7.22 13.35
C PHE A 38 12.87 5.92 13.58
N VAL A 39 12.48 4.82 12.94
CA VAL A 39 13.15 3.52 13.06
C VAL A 39 14.57 3.62 12.51
N ASN A 40 14.78 4.32 11.40
CA ASN A 40 16.10 4.55 10.81
C ASN A 40 17.03 5.30 11.78
N LEU A 41 16.57 6.43 12.30
CA LEU A 41 17.32 7.26 13.26
C LEU A 41 17.63 6.50 14.56
N ASN A 42 16.67 5.74 15.09
CA ASN A 42 16.85 5.03 16.35
C ASN A 42 17.71 3.76 16.22
N SER A 43 17.65 3.07 15.08
CA SER A 43 18.44 1.85 14.82
C SER A 43 19.87 2.13 14.36
N HIS A 44 20.25 3.40 14.15
CA HIS A 44 21.54 3.80 13.56
C HIS A 44 21.78 3.09 12.21
N GLY A 45 20.74 2.86 11.44
CA GLY A 45 20.82 2.16 10.17
C GLY A 45 21.22 0.67 10.25
N ARG A 46 21.62 0.15 11.43
CA ARG A 46 22.13 -1.23 11.61
C ARG A 46 21.11 -2.31 11.26
N TRP A 47 19.83 -2.07 11.52
CA TRP A 47 18.79 -3.03 11.16
C TRP A 47 18.61 -3.08 9.64
N PHE A 48 18.57 -1.94 9.01
CA PHE A 48 18.43 -1.82 7.56
C PHE A 48 19.69 -2.31 6.82
N SER A 49 20.90 -2.05 7.32
CA SER A 49 22.13 -2.55 6.71
C SER A 49 22.20 -4.08 6.75
N ARG A 50 21.78 -4.73 7.84
CA ARG A 50 21.69 -6.19 7.92
C ARG A 50 20.63 -6.77 6.97
N LEU A 51 19.48 -6.10 6.85
CA LEU A 51 18.42 -6.49 5.92
C LEU A 51 18.90 -6.39 4.48
N ARG A 52 19.59 -5.30 4.11
CA ARG A 52 20.13 -5.07 2.77
C ARG A 52 21.14 -6.13 2.31
N GLN A 53 21.86 -6.75 3.23
CA GLN A 53 22.84 -7.81 2.92
C GLN A 53 22.21 -9.19 2.68
N ARG A 54 20.92 -9.38 2.98
CA ARG A 54 20.24 -10.68 2.88
C ARG A 54 19.07 -10.63 1.89
N PRO A 55 19.28 -10.93 0.60
CA PRO A 55 18.24 -10.84 -0.41
C PRO A 55 17.01 -11.72 -0.08
N LEU A 56 17.23 -12.95 0.38
CA LEU A 56 16.14 -13.82 0.85
C LEU A 56 15.35 -13.16 1.99
N GLY A 57 16.04 -12.55 2.96
CA GLY A 57 15.38 -11.87 4.08
C GLY A 57 14.52 -10.69 3.62
N GLN A 58 14.95 -9.93 2.61
CA GLN A 58 14.17 -8.84 2.03
C GLN A 58 12.90 -9.35 1.34
N VAL A 59 13.02 -10.42 0.53
CA VAL A 59 11.89 -11.00 -0.20
C VAL A 59 10.88 -11.60 0.76
N VAL A 60 11.33 -12.35 1.78
CA VAL A 60 10.44 -12.92 2.81
C VAL A 60 9.76 -11.81 3.62
N LEU A 61 10.48 -10.74 3.97
CA LEU A 61 9.89 -9.58 4.64
C LEU A 61 8.84 -8.91 3.74
N GLY A 62 9.15 -8.69 2.46
CA GLY A 62 8.20 -8.13 1.49
C GLY A 62 6.93 -8.97 1.40
N ALA A 63 7.06 -10.29 1.19
CA ALA A 63 5.92 -11.20 1.16
C ALA A 63 5.12 -11.19 2.48
N GLY A 64 5.82 -11.15 3.62
CA GLY A 64 5.17 -11.05 4.93
C GLY A 64 4.39 -9.76 5.12
N LEU A 65 4.94 -8.61 4.68
CA LEU A 65 4.23 -7.34 4.69
C LEU A 65 3.00 -7.38 3.78
N GLY A 66 3.09 -8.01 2.60
CA GLY A 66 1.95 -8.18 1.69
C GLY A 66 0.81 -8.98 2.31
N LEU A 67 1.09 -9.97 3.15
CA LEU A 67 0.08 -10.77 3.85
C LEU A 67 -0.63 -10.03 4.99
N VAL A 68 -0.09 -8.88 5.43
CA VAL A 68 -0.79 -8.07 6.44
C VAL A 68 -2.07 -7.53 5.81
N PRO A 69 -3.26 -7.91 6.34
CA PRO A 69 -4.53 -7.44 5.81
C PRO A 69 -4.61 -5.91 5.77
N GLY A 70 -5.19 -5.37 4.71
CA GLY A 70 -5.27 -3.93 4.48
C GLY A 70 -4.03 -3.31 3.83
N CYS A 71 -3.96 -1.99 3.82
CA CYS A 71 -2.93 -1.24 3.08
C CYS A 71 -1.62 -1.02 3.85
N ILE A 72 -1.56 -1.36 5.16
CA ILE A 72 -0.41 -1.03 6.03
C ILE A 72 0.90 -1.64 5.51
N GLY A 73 0.89 -2.95 5.25
CA GLY A 73 2.07 -3.66 4.79
C GLY A 73 2.54 -3.18 3.43
N GLY A 74 1.60 -2.89 2.53
CA GLY A 74 1.87 -2.36 1.20
C GLY A 74 2.55 -0.98 1.25
N PHE A 75 2.01 -0.06 2.01
CA PHE A 75 2.58 1.29 2.17
C PHE A 75 3.96 1.24 2.83
N ALA A 76 4.14 0.39 3.86
CA ALA A 76 5.44 0.19 4.48
C ALA A 76 6.47 -0.33 3.48
N ALA A 77 6.15 -1.35 2.69
CA ALA A 77 7.05 -1.93 1.72
C ALA A 77 7.39 -0.96 0.58
N VAL A 78 6.40 -0.22 0.05
CA VAL A 78 6.64 0.81 -0.98
C VAL A 78 7.53 1.92 -0.43
N SER A 79 7.28 2.40 0.78
CA SER A 79 8.13 3.39 1.43
C SER A 79 9.57 2.88 1.63
N MET A 80 9.75 1.65 2.10
CA MET A 80 11.08 1.03 2.22
C MET A 80 11.76 0.88 0.86
N TYR A 81 11.02 0.56 -0.19
CA TYR A 81 11.56 0.46 -1.55
C TYR A 81 12.01 1.83 -2.08
N SER A 82 11.20 2.88 -1.90
CA SER A 82 11.53 4.25 -2.32
C SER A 82 12.83 4.74 -1.67
N HIS A 83 13.06 4.34 -0.43
CA HIS A 83 14.27 4.62 0.31
C HIS A 83 15.41 3.60 0.11
N LYS A 84 15.32 2.73 -0.90
CA LYS A 84 16.32 1.70 -1.26
C LYS A 84 16.65 0.70 -0.12
N LEU A 85 15.73 0.52 0.80
CA LEU A 85 15.85 -0.43 1.91
C LEU A 85 15.38 -1.83 1.51
N LEU A 86 14.46 -1.92 0.53
CA LEU A 86 14.00 -3.16 -0.08
C LEU A 86 14.44 -3.27 -1.53
N SER A 87 14.69 -4.49 -1.98
CA SER A 87 14.95 -4.81 -3.39
C SER A 87 13.66 -4.74 -4.23
N PHE A 88 13.82 -4.67 -5.56
CA PHE A 88 12.69 -4.73 -6.46
C PHE A 88 11.96 -6.07 -6.39
N GLY A 89 12.68 -7.19 -6.21
CA GLY A 89 12.06 -8.51 -6.02
C GLY A 89 11.29 -8.60 -4.71
N ALA A 90 11.75 -7.95 -3.62
CA ALA A 90 11.00 -7.88 -2.38
C ALA A 90 9.72 -7.04 -2.53
N LEU A 91 9.74 -5.97 -3.33
CA LEU A 91 8.55 -5.19 -3.68
C LEU A 91 7.55 -6.04 -4.47
N ILE A 92 8.01 -6.80 -5.47
CA ILE A 92 7.16 -7.73 -6.24
C ILE A 92 6.57 -8.79 -5.33
N ALA A 93 7.36 -9.36 -4.41
CA ALA A 93 6.87 -10.33 -3.46
C ALA A 93 5.76 -9.75 -2.56
N MET A 94 5.91 -8.50 -2.10
CA MET A 94 4.84 -7.82 -1.37
C MET A 94 3.58 -7.68 -2.22
N MET A 95 3.70 -7.22 -3.46
CA MET A 95 2.54 -7.00 -4.34
C MET A 95 1.81 -8.31 -4.66
N ILE A 96 2.51 -9.40 -4.94
CA ILE A 96 1.90 -10.72 -5.19
C ILE A 96 1.22 -11.28 -3.93
N ALA A 97 1.80 -11.06 -2.75
CA ALA A 97 1.23 -11.54 -1.49
C ALA A 97 0.11 -10.63 -0.95
N SER A 98 -0.06 -9.44 -1.51
CA SER A 98 -1.02 -8.46 -1.04
C SER A 98 -2.45 -8.90 -1.37
N SER A 99 -3.27 -9.01 -0.34
CA SER A 99 -4.71 -9.22 -0.48
C SER A 99 -5.52 -7.95 -0.19
N GLY A 100 -4.85 -6.83 0.12
CA GLY A 100 -5.52 -5.55 0.42
C GLY A 100 -6.60 -5.67 1.49
N ASP A 101 -7.65 -4.87 1.35
CA ASP A 101 -8.79 -4.86 2.27
C ASP A 101 -9.70 -6.09 2.10
N GLU A 102 -9.60 -6.78 0.97
CA GLU A 102 -10.34 -8.02 0.69
C GLU A 102 -9.99 -9.15 1.64
N ALA A 103 -8.77 -9.15 2.20
CA ALA A 103 -8.35 -10.15 3.18
C ALA A 103 -9.33 -10.23 4.35
N PHE A 104 -9.88 -9.10 4.82
CA PHE A 104 -10.86 -9.07 5.90
C PHE A 104 -12.16 -9.77 5.50
N VAL A 105 -12.65 -9.49 4.29
CA VAL A 105 -13.87 -10.08 3.75
C VAL A 105 -13.70 -11.58 3.50
N MET A 106 -12.58 -11.97 2.89
CA MET A 106 -12.26 -13.38 2.65
C MET A 106 -12.17 -14.17 3.97
N LEU A 107 -11.51 -13.61 4.99
CA LEU A 107 -11.40 -14.26 6.30
C LEU A 107 -12.76 -14.35 7.02
N ALA A 108 -13.68 -13.42 6.78
CA ALA A 108 -15.02 -13.44 7.35
C ALA A 108 -15.95 -14.45 6.66
N ILE A 109 -15.95 -14.52 5.32
CA ILE A 109 -16.89 -15.29 4.52
C ILE A 109 -16.36 -16.71 4.22
N ILE A 110 -15.07 -16.84 3.86
CA ILE A 110 -14.43 -18.07 3.41
C ILE A 110 -13.11 -18.35 4.14
N PRO A 111 -13.08 -18.42 5.49
CA PRO A 111 -11.84 -18.41 6.28
C PRO A 111 -10.84 -19.52 5.91
N LYS A 112 -11.31 -20.73 5.65
CA LYS A 112 -10.43 -21.86 5.29
C LYS A 112 -9.76 -21.65 3.94
N GLN A 113 -10.53 -21.23 2.94
CA GLN A 113 -10.03 -20.97 1.59
C GLN A 113 -9.12 -19.73 1.57
N ALA A 114 -9.45 -18.71 2.34
CA ALA A 114 -8.62 -17.51 2.51
C ALA A 114 -7.23 -17.85 3.07
N LEU A 115 -7.14 -18.68 4.12
CA LEU A 115 -5.86 -19.10 4.69
C LEU A 115 -5.03 -19.94 3.70
N VAL A 116 -5.68 -20.85 2.94
CA VAL A 116 -4.99 -21.60 1.88
C VAL A 116 -4.48 -20.67 0.78
N LEU A 117 -5.32 -19.72 0.34
CA LEU A 117 -4.95 -18.73 -0.65
C LEU A 117 -3.76 -17.89 -0.18
N MET A 118 -3.79 -17.33 1.04
CA MET A 118 -2.69 -16.57 1.63
C MET A 118 -1.40 -17.39 1.70
N GLY A 119 -1.48 -18.68 2.02
CA GLY A 119 -0.33 -19.59 2.00
C GLY A 119 0.25 -19.76 0.60
N ILE A 120 -0.60 -19.96 -0.41
CA ILE A 120 -0.17 -20.06 -1.82
C ILE A 120 0.44 -18.73 -2.29
N LEU A 121 -0.21 -17.61 -2.01
CA LEU A 121 0.29 -16.28 -2.35
C LEU A 121 1.68 -16.04 -1.75
N PHE A 122 1.91 -16.41 -0.49
CA PHE A 122 3.21 -16.29 0.15
C PHE A 122 4.30 -17.08 -0.57
N VAL A 123 4.03 -18.35 -0.88
CA VAL A 123 5.00 -19.21 -1.57
C VAL A 123 5.31 -18.69 -2.97
N VAL A 124 4.28 -18.32 -3.74
CA VAL A 124 4.44 -17.75 -5.09
C VAL A 124 5.21 -16.42 -5.01
N ALA A 125 4.86 -15.55 -4.06
CA ALA A 125 5.52 -14.27 -3.86
C ALA A 125 7.01 -14.41 -3.57
N VAL A 126 7.38 -15.32 -2.66
CA VAL A 126 8.79 -15.57 -2.32
C VAL A 126 9.53 -16.15 -3.54
N ALA A 127 8.96 -17.11 -4.23
CA ALA A 127 9.58 -17.72 -5.40
C ALA A 127 9.81 -16.69 -6.52
N VAL A 128 8.79 -15.91 -6.87
CA VAL A 128 8.88 -14.89 -7.92
C VAL A 128 9.81 -13.75 -7.51
N GLY A 129 9.73 -13.28 -6.26
CA GLY A 129 10.59 -12.23 -5.74
C GLY A 129 12.08 -12.59 -5.84
N LEU A 130 12.45 -13.81 -5.47
CA LEU A 130 13.82 -14.31 -5.61
C LEU A 130 14.28 -14.41 -7.06
N ILE A 131 13.40 -14.87 -7.97
CA ILE A 131 13.67 -14.93 -9.41
C ILE A 131 13.93 -13.52 -9.93
N VAL A 132 13.05 -12.56 -9.62
CA VAL A 132 13.18 -11.17 -10.06
C VAL A 132 14.47 -10.54 -9.54
N ASP A 133 14.84 -10.75 -8.27
CA ASP A 133 16.08 -10.22 -7.72
C ASP A 133 17.32 -10.84 -8.39
N LYS A 134 17.29 -12.13 -8.68
CA LYS A 134 18.39 -12.80 -9.40
C LYS A 134 18.62 -12.19 -10.78
N PHE A 135 17.55 -11.93 -11.54
CA PHE A 135 17.65 -11.30 -12.85
C PHE A 135 18.00 -9.81 -12.78
N SER A 136 17.49 -9.10 -11.78
CA SER A 136 17.80 -7.68 -11.55
C SER A 136 19.27 -7.48 -11.15
N HIS A 137 19.86 -8.42 -10.42
CA HIS A 137 21.28 -8.34 -10.00
C HIS A 137 22.26 -8.58 -11.15
N GLN A 138 21.89 -9.39 -12.15
CA GLN A 138 22.71 -9.62 -13.34
C GLN A 138 22.76 -8.37 -14.23
N ASN A 139 21.70 -7.55 -14.29
CA ASN A 139 21.67 -6.31 -15.05
C ASN A 139 22.42 -5.14 -14.38
N LYS A 140 22.65 -5.19 -13.06
CA LYS A 140 23.39 -4.13 -12.34
C LYS A 140 24.89 -4.12 -12.56
N LYS A 141 25.45 -5.11 -13.24
CA LYS A 141 26.87 -5.07 -13.67
C LYS A 141 27.15 -4.13 -14.86
N GLY A 142 26.12 -3.50 -15.42
CA GLY A 142 26.22 -2.72 -16.67
C GLY A 142 25.73 -1.27 -16.65
N HIS A 143 24.93 -0.81 -15.71
CA HIS A 143 24.49 0.59 -15.74
C HIS A 143 24.10 1.11 -14.35
N HIS A 144 24.94 1.98 -13.81
CA HIS A 144 24.60 2.96 -12.80
C HIS A 144 23.93 4.14 -13.50
N GLU A 145 22.61 4.09 -13.74
CA GLU A 145 21.87 5.28 -14.12
C GLU A 145 20.43 5.24 -13.56
N GLY A 146 20.12 6.23 -12.75
CA GLY A 146 18.78 6.72 -12.52
C GLY A 146 18.07 6.26 -11.27
N CYS A 147 18.63 6.45 -10.11
CA CYS A 147 17.99 6.84 -8.85
C CYS A 147 19.11 7.30 -7.90
N GLN A 148 19.62 8.48 -8.13
CA GLN A 148 20.43 9.19 -7.15
C GLN A 148 19.45 9.81 -6.15
N GLU A 149 19.56 9.35 -4.95
CA GLU A 149 19.07 9.80 -3.66
C GLU A 149 18.35 8.67 -2.91
N GLY A 150 19.15 7.73 -2.39
CA GLY A 150 18.74 6.93 -1.24
C GLY A 150 18.68 7.85 -0.02
N PHE A 151 18.10 7.41 1.08
CA PHE A 151 18.39 8.01 2.37
C PHE A 151 19.89 8.30 2.40
N PRO A 152 20.32 9.53 2.57
CA PRO A 152 21.73 9.76 2.83
C PRO A 152 22.05 8.97 4.10
N ILE A 153 22.62 7.78 3.93
CA ILE A 153 23.45 7.22 4.97
C ILE A 153 24.63 8.17 4.90
N HIS A 154 24.61 9.19 5.74
CA HIS A 154 25.74 10.09 5.92
C HIS A 154 26.87 9.23 6.50
N GLU A 155 27.64 8.56 5.63
CA GLU A 155 28.91 7.96 6.00
C GLU A 155 29.89 9.03 6.52
N GLU A 156 29.59 10.31 6.26
CA GLU A 156 30.34 11.46 6.76
C GLU A 156 29.94 11.90 8.18
N ASP A 157 28.83 11.40 8.72
CA ASP A 157 28.39 11.74 10.09
C ASP A 157 28.99 10.82 11.17
N GLU A 158 29.82 9.83 10.82
CA GLU A 158 30.57 9.05 11.83
C GLU A 158 31.62 9.90 12.55
N GLU A 159 32.04 11.04 12.00
CA GLU A 159 33.03 11.95 12.65
C GLU A 159 32.40 13.16 13.38
N ARG A 160 31.15 13.48 13.13
CA ARG A 160 30.39 14.40 13.97
C ARG A 160 29.69 13.57 15.03
N GLU A 161 30.25 13.49 16.24
CA GLU A 161 29.49 13.26 17.46
C GLU A 161 28.30 14.26 17.47
N VAL A 162 27.20 13.92 16.78
CA VAL A 162 25.93 14.57 17.00
C VAL A 162 25.60 14.29 18.46
N LYS A 163 25.93 15.24 19.34
CA LYS A 163 25.43 15.25 20.72
C LYS A 163 23.99 14.84 20.67
N ARG A 164 23.74 13.61 21.09
CA ARG A 164 22.36 13.07 21.21
C ARG A 164 21.62 14.01 22.16
N GLU A 165 20.91 14.96 21.61
CA GLU A 165 19.84 15.58 22.36
C GLU A 165 18.81 14.49 22.56
N LYS A 166 18.75 13.99 23.80
CA LYS A 166 17.72 13.02 24.20
C LYS A 166 16.37 13.62 23.84
N PRO A 167 15.44 12.79 23.34
CA PRO A 167 14.05 13.24 23.07
C PRO A 167 13.55 13.98 24.30
N THR A 168 13.31 15.28 24.18
CA THR A 168 12.98 16.13 25.31
C THR A 168 11.75 16.95 24.99
N VAL A 169 10.73 16.84 25.81
CA VAL A 169 9.49 17.67 25.76
C VAL A 169 9.80 19.18 25.82
N ARG A 170 11.02 19.54 26.21
CA ARG A 170 11.50 20.93 26.24
C ARG A 170 11.50 21.58 24.85
N ASN A 171 11.58 20.80 23.77
CA ASN A 171 11.53 21.28 22.39
C ASN A 171 10.13 21.82 21.98
N LEU A 172 9.09 21.54 22.77
CA LEU A 172 7.75 22.13 22.60
C LEU A 172 7.62 23.55 23.15
N ARG A 173 8.63 24.04 23.88
CA ARG A 173 8.55 25.37 24.52
C ARG A 173 8.77 26.51 23.52
N HIS A 174 9.51 26.22 22.43
CA HIS A 174 9.71 27.13 21.28
C HIS A 174 9.62 26.31 20.01
N PRO A 175 8.41 25.88 19.58
CA PRO A 175 8.27 25.01 18.42
C PRO A 175 8.60 25.77 17.14
N SER A 176 9.34 25.16 16.23
CA SER A 176 9.53 25.68 14.86
C SER A 176 8.20 25.66 14.11
N ILE A 177 8.06 26.51 13.08
CA ILE A 177 6.85 26.57 12.25
C ILE A 177 6.60 25.21 11.60
N GLU A 178 7.65 24.54 11.12
CA GLU A 178 7.59 23.22 10.50
C GLU A 178 7.03 22.19 11.47
N ARG A 179 7.44 22.22 12.73
CA ARG A 179 6.92 21.33 13.78
C ARG A 179 5.43 21.57 14.04
N ILE A 180 5.00 22.83 14.11
CA ILE A 180 3.60 23.17 14.33
C ILE A 180 2.74 22.64 13.18
N VAL A 181 3.17 22.86 11.93
CA VAL A 181 2.46 22.40 10.73
C VAL A 181 2.38 20.89 10.70
N LEU A 182 3.47 20.18 10.97
CA LEU A 182 3.50 18.71 11.03
C LEU A 182 2.57 18.16 12.11
N LEU A 183 2.67 18.68 13.34
CA LEU A 183 1.81 18.25 14.44
C LEU A 183 0.33 18.52 14.14
N SER A 184 0.01 19.72 13.65
CA SER A 184 -1.39 20.04 13.30
C SER A 184 -1.91 19.15 12.18
N GLY A 185 -1.11 18.86 11.14
CA GLY A 185 -1.49 17.97 10.05
C GLY A 185 -1.78 16.55 10.53
N VAL A 186 -0.88 15.96 11.33
CA VAL A 186 -1.08 14.60 11.87
C VAL A 186 -2.24 14.53 12.85
N VAL A 187 -2.42 15.55 13.70
CA VAL A 187 -3.57 15.62 14.64
C VAL A 187 -4.88 15.75 13.87
N LEU A 188 -4.97 16.61 12.84
CA LEU A 188 -6.17 16.70 12.01
C LEU A 188 -6.47 15.38 11.29
N PHE A 189 -5.43 14.67 10.82
CA PHE A 189 -5.61 13.36 10.23
C PHE A 189 -6.15 12.33 11.22
N ILE A 190 -5.64 12.29 12.46
CA ILE A 190 -6.15 11.42 13.53
C ILE A 190 -7.62 11.75 13.83
N ILE A 191 -7.96 13.04 13.91
CA ILE A 191 -9.33 13.49 14.12
C ILE A 191 -10.22 12.99 12.97
N GLY A 192 -9.79 13.14 11.72
CA GLY A 192 -10.51 12.62 10.55
C GLY A 192 -10.74 11.10 10.60
N LEU A 193 -9.72 10.32 11.02
CA LEU A 193 -9.85 8.87 11.24
C LEU A 193 -10.84 8.55 12.38
N ALA A 194 -10.74 9.27 13.51
CA ALA A 194 -11.58 9.02 14.67
C ALA A 194 -13.06 9.35 14.45
N PHE A 195 -13.35 10.37 13.62
CA PHE A 195 -14.72 10.77 13.27
C PHE A 195 -15.27 10.02 12.04
N GLY A 196 -14.52 9.06 11.48
CA GLY A 196 -14.97 8.30 10.32
C GLY A 196 -15.12 9.15 9.05
N TRP A 197 -14.45 10.30 8.95
CA TRP A 197 -14.55 11.17 7.76
C TRP A 197 -14.04 10.47 6.48
N PHE A 198 -13.29 9.41 6.63
CA PHE A 198 -12.71 8.63 5.55
C PHE A 198 -13.44 7.29 5.33
N GLU A 199 -14.46 6.97 6.12
CA GLU A 199 -15.26 5.76 5.95
C GLU A 199 -16.22 5.93 4.77
N HIS A 200 -16.32 4.88 3.94
CA HIS A 200 -17.32 4.80 2.88
C HIS A 200 -18.60 4.25 3.48
N ASP A 201 -19.73 4.89 3.15
CA ASP A 201 -21.06 4.29 3.32
C ASP A 201 -21.21 3.13 2.32
N HIS A 202 -20.54 2.03 2.57
CA HIS A 202 -21.00 0.77 2.00
C HIS A 202 -22.29 0.42 2.73
N ASN A 203 -23.44 0.60 2.05
CA ASN A 203 -24.74 0.10 2.45
C ASN A 203 -24.71 -1.42 2.59
N ALA A 204 -24.02 -1.91 3.59
CA ALA A 204 -24.15 -3.22 4.14
C ALA A 204 -24.81 -3.04 5.50
N GLU A 205 -26.12 -3.21 5.54
CA GLU A 205 -26.84 -3.58 6.73
C GLU A 205 -26.24 -4.88 7.28
N THR A 206 -25.09 -4.79 7.94
CA THR A 206 -24.52 -5.89 8.70
C THR A 206 -24.29 -5.40 10.12
N HIS A 207 -25.30 -5.70 10.94
CA HIS A 207 -25.27 -5.91 12.38
C HIS A 207 -24.03 -5.43 13.13
N HIS A 208 -24.19 -4.29 13.80
CA HIS A 208 -23.32 -3.63 14.76
C HIS A 208 -22.99 -4.46 16.03
N ASN A 209 -22.89 -5.80 16.01
CA ASN A 209 -22.71 -6.56 17.25
C ASN A 209 -21.83 -7.81 17.19
N GLN A 210 -20.81 -7.83 16.33
CA GLN A 210 -19.74 -8.81 16.48
C GLN A 210 -18.39 -8.09 16.50
N LEU A 211 -17.63 -8.26 17.58
CA LEU A 211 -16.21 -7.92 17.69
C LEU A 211 -15.43 -8.78 16.69
N ASN A 212 -15.56 -8.46 15.41
CA ASN A 212 -14.74 -9.07 14.36
C ASN A 212 -13.38 -8.36 14.42
N ILE A 213 -12.37 -9.07 14.95
CA ILE A 213 -10.97 -8.62 15.07
C ILE A 213 -10.38 -8.24 13.68
N PHE A 214 -11.09 -8.53 12.60
CA PHE A 214 -10.68 -8.31 11.20
C PHE A 214 -11.57 -7.28 10.47
N ASN A 215 -12.17 -6.32 11.16
CA ASN A 215 -12.96 -5.26 10.56
C ASN A 215 -12.08 -4.04 10.24
N GLU A 216 -12.46 -3.19 9.27
CA GLU A 216 -11.81 -1.90 8.92
C GLU A 216 -11.57 -1.00 10.14
N TYR A 217 -12.43 -1.10 11.16
CA TYR A 217 -12.27 -0.41 12.44
C TYR A 217 -10.91 -0.70 13.12
N TRP A 218 -10.43 -1.95 13.07
CA TRP A 218 -9.12 -2.32 13.63
C TRP A 218 -7.97 -1.71 12.84
N LEU A 219 -8.11 -1.63 11.53
CA LEU A 219 -7.13 -1.00 10.67
C LEU A 219 -6.99 0.49 11.03
N ASN A 220 -8.12 1.19 11.13
CA ASN A 220 -8.17 2.58 11.54
C ASN A 220 -7.62 2.79 12.96
N LEU A 221 -7.91 1.88 13.89
CA LEU A 221 -7.35 1.90 15.24
C LEU A 221 -5.84 1.73 15.25
N VAL A 222 -5.30 0.78 14.50
CA VAL A 222 -3.84 0.56 14.38
C VAL A 222 -3.18 1.79 13.79
N PHE A 223 -3.74 2.38 12.73
CA PHE A 223 -3.21 3.63 12.18
C PHE A 223 -3.32 4.80 13.15
N ALA A 224 -4.39 4.90 13.91
CA ALA A 224 -4.53 5.92 14.96
C ALA A 224 -3.43 5.78 16.03
N VAL A 225 -3.13 4.54 16.46
CA VAL A 225 -2.05 4.27 17.42
C VAL A 225 -0.69 4.62 16.83
N ILE A 226 -0.42 4.22 15.58
CA ILE A 226 0.82 4.59 14.86
C ILE A 226 0.92 6.11 14.73
N SER A 227 -0.17 6.78 14.39
CA SER A 227 -0.19 8.24 14.23
C SER A 227 0.06 8.96 15.56
N LEU A 228 -0.49 8.46 16.68
CA LEU A 228 -0.19 8.97 18.04
C LEU A 228 1.30 8.82 18.38
N PHE A 229 1.90 7.68 17.99
CA PHE A 229 3.34 7.48 18.16
C PHE A 229 4.14 8.48 17.32
N VAL A 230 3.73 8.75 16.08
CA VAL A 230 4.36 9.74 15.21
C VAL A 230 4.22 11.15 15.79
N VAL A 231 3.06 11.51 16.36
CA VAL A 231 2.87 12.79 17.09
C VAL A 231 3.89 12.90 18.23
N TRP A 232 4.01 11.85 19.06
CA TRP A 232 5.00 11.82 20.12
C TRP A 232 6.44 11.99 19.59
N PHE A 233 6.78 11.32 18.49
CA PHE A 233 8.09 11.45 17.85
C PHE A 233 8.34 12.88 17.37
N ILE A 234 7.43 13.49 16.61
CA ILE A 234 7.57 14.88 16.12
C ILE A 234 7.70 15.86 17.30
N ALA A 235 6.94 15.64 18.36
CA ALA A 235 6.94 16.49 19.54
C ALA A 235 8.27 16.47 20.31
N THR A 236 8.95 15.31 20.33
CA THR A 236 10.15 15.09 21.12
C THR A 236 11.47 15.14 20.32
N ALA A 237 11.40 15.02 18.99
CA ALA A 237 12.57 15.04 18.11
C ALA A 237 13.33 16.39 18.18
N ALA A 238 14.62 16.38 17.91
CA ALA A 238 15.41 17.60 17.80
C ALA A 238 14.97 18.47 16.60
N ASP A 239 15.14 19.79 16.68
CA ASP A 239 14.65 20.71 15.65
C ASP A 239 15.28 20.47 14.28
N HIS A 240 16.57 20.10 14.21
CA HIS A 240 17.24 19.76 12.95
C HIS A 240 16.59 18.52 12.29
N VAL A 241 16.23 17.50 13.09
CA VAL A 241 15.56 16.30 12.59
C VAL A 241 14.20 16.66 11.99
N VAL A 242 13.42 17.47 12.70
CA VAL A 242 12.10 17.91 12.21
C VAL A 242 12.22 18.70 10.91
N LYS A 243 13.22 19.59 10.83
CA LYS A 243 13.37 20.48 9.68
C LYS A 243 14.01 19.80 8.47
N GLU A 244 15.12 19.08 8.66
CA GLU A 244 15.90 18.50 7.56
C GLU A 244 15.32 17.14 7.12
N HIS A 245 15.01 16.24 8.06
CA HIS A 245 14.55 14.89 7.73
C HIS A 245 13.05 14.84 7.49
N LEU A 246 12.23 15.37 8.42
CA LEU A 246 10.78 15.22 8.30
C LEU A 246 10.19 16.23 7.30
N TRP A 247 10.56 17.51 7.41
CA TRP A 247 9.96 18.55 6.58
C TRP A 247 10.54 18.62 5.17
N GLU A 248 11.87 18.80 5.05
CA GLU A 248 12.50 18.95 3.74
C GLU A 248 12.50 17.66 2.93
N HIS A 249 12.84 16.54 3.58
CA HIS A 249 12.97 15.27 2.87
C HIS A 249 11.63 14.58 2.65
N ILE A 250 10.75 14.46 3.66
CA ILE A 250 9.50 13.73 3.52
C ILE A 250 8.39 14.64 2.96
N ILE A 251 8.06 15.73 3.67
CA ILE A 251 6.87 16.51 3.31
C ILE A 251 7.04 17.24 1.98
N LYS A 252 8.07 18.08 1.85
CA LYS A 252 8.26 18.87 0.62
C LYS A 252 8.48 18.01 -0.61
N LYS A 253 9.18 16.89 -0.47
CA LYS A 253 9.54 16.05 -1.60
C LYS A 253 8.41 15.10 -2.03
N HIS A 254 7.70 14.50 -1.07
CA HIS A 254 6.79 13.39 -1.37
C HIS A 254 5.30 13.75 -1.27
N LEU A 255 4.87 14.61 -0.32
CA LEU A 255 3.46 14.86 -0.03
C LEU A 255 2.64 15.23 -1.28
N LEU A 256 3.08 16.29 -1.99
CA LEU A 256 2.33 16.80 -3.14
C LEU A 256 2.36 15.81 -4.32
N GLY A 257 3.50 15.15 -4.54
CA GLY A 257 3.63 14.15 -5.60
C GLY A 257 2.70 12.97 -5.36
N ILE A 258 2.71 12.38 -4.16
CA ILE A 258 1.85 11.26 -3.79
C ILE A 258 0.38 11.67 -3.91
N PHE A 259 -0.01 12.82 -3.36
CA PHE A 259 -1.40 13.30 -3.42
C PHE A 259 -1.89 13.47 -4.86
N LEU A 260 -1.14 14.17 -5.71
CA LEU A 260 -1.57 14.46 -7.08
C LEU A 260 -1.67 13.19 -7.94
N TRP A 261 -0.69 12.27 -7.80
CA TRP A 261 -0.74 11.00 -8.54
C TRP A 261 -1.85 10.08 -8.04
N THR A 262 -2.05 10.00 -6.72
CA THR A 262 -3.14 9.22 -6.14
C THR A 262 -4.49 9.78 -6.55
N PHE A 263 -4.69 11.10 -6.42
CA PHE A 263 -5.93 11.76 -6.84
C PHE A 263 -6.20 11.57 -8.32
N GLY A 264 -5.21 11.83 -9.18
CA GLY A 264 -5.37 11.68 -10.63
C GLY A 264 -5.68 10.23 -11.04
N ALA A 265 -4.97 9.26 -10.46
CA ALA A 265 -5.21 7.85 -10.73
C ALA A 265 -6.61 7.41 -10.27
N LEU A 266 -6.97 7.70 -9.01
CA LEU A 266 -8.30 7.37 -8.49
C LEU A 266 -9.42 8.05 -9.26
N PHE A 267 -9.24 9.31 -9.64
CA PHE A 267 -10.24 10.04 -10.42
C PHE A 267 -10.51 9.36 -11.77
N VAL A 268 -9.44 9.01 -12.51
CA VAL A 268 -9.57 8.30 -13.79
C VAL A 268 -10.22 6.93 -13.61
N ILE A 269 -9.84 6.19 -12.55
CA ILE A 269 -10.38 4.86 -12.25
C ILE A 269 -11.87 4.96 -11.92
N GLN A 270 -12.25 5.83 -11.00
CA GLN A 270 -13.64 5.97 -10.55
C GLN A 270 -14.57 6.44 -11.68
N VAL A 271 -14.10 7.39 -12.51
CA VAL A 271 -14.83 7.77 -13.73
C VAL A 271 -14.95 6.59 -14.68
N GLY A 272 -13.87 5.80 -14.87
CA GLY A 272 -13.91 4.61 -15.70
C GLY A 272 -14.92 3.57 -15.19
N LEU A 273 -14.87 3.23 -13.91
CA LEU A 273 -15.78 2.25 -13.29
C LEU A 273 -17.26 2.69 -13.33
N HIS A 274 -17.53 3.99 -13.32
CA HIS A 274 -18.89 4.51 -13.47
C HIS A 274 -19.51 4.17 -14.85
N TYR A 275 -18.68 4.06 -15.91
CA TYR A 275 -19.13 3.74 -17.26
C TYR A 275 -18.98 2.26 -17.62
N PHE A 276 -18.18 1.48 -16.90
CA PHE A 276 -17.92 0.05 -17.15
C PHE A 276 -18.55 -0.79 -16.05
N ASP A 277 -19.62 -1.51 -16.41
CA ASP A 277 -20.24 -2.50 -15.54
C ASP A 277 -19.48 -3.84 -15.66
N ILE A 278 -18.73 -4.16 -14.63
CA ILE A 278 -17.90 -5.38 -14.57
C ILE A 278 -18.78 -6.63 -14.53
N GLU A 279 -19.94 -6.57 -13.88
CA GLU A 279 -20.84 -7.72 -13.74
C GLU A 279 -21.36 -8.20 -15.11
N THR A 280 -21.54 -7.30 -16.06
CA THR A 280 -21.96 -7.66 -17.42
C THR A 280 -20.88 -8.38 -18.23
N LEU A 281 -19.61 -8.30 -17.82
CA LEU A 281 -18.48 -8.96 -18.48
C LEU A 281 -18.27 -10.40 -18.01
N ILE A 282 -18.99 -10.84 -16.96
CA ILE A 282 -18.91 -12.18 -16.41
C ILE A 282 -19.50 -13.18 -17.41
N SER A 283 -18.72 -14.19 -17.77
CA SER A 283 -19.08 -15.23 -18.71
C SER A 283 -18.87 -16.62 -18.11
N ASN A 284 -19.61 -17.62 -18.62
CA ASN A 284 -19.47 -19.02 -18.19
C ASN A 284 -18.15 -19.70 -18.68
N ASN A 285 -17.28 -18.95 -19.35
CA ASN A 285 -16.02 -19.45 -19.87
C ASN A 285 -14.89 -19.18 -18.86
N ILE A 286 -14.49 -20.20 -18.09
CA ILE A 286 -13.47 -20.06 -17.03
C ILE A 286 -12.13 -19.49 -17.55
N PRO A 287 -11.55 -19.94 -18.68
CA PRO A 287 -10.32 -19.33 -19.20
C PRO A 287 -10.46 -17.83 -19.48
N TRP A 288 -11.61 -17.39 -19.99
CA TRP A 288 -11.91 -15.97 -20.19
C TRP A 288 -12.03 -15.23 -18.86
N MET A 289 -12.65 -15.86 -17.85
CA MET A 289 -12.78 -15.28 -16.51
C MET A 289 -11.42 -15.10 -15.82
N ILE A 290 -10.48 -16.03 -16.00
CA ILE A 290 -9.10 -15.86 -15.51
C ILE A 290 -8.44 -14.64 -16.15
N LEU A 291 -8.56 -14.49 -17.47
CA LEU A 291 -8.00 -13.35 -18.18
C LEU A 291 -8.63 -12.03 -17.70
N LEU A 292 -9.95 -12.02 -17.56
CA LEU A 292 -10.70 -10.85 -17.06
C LEU A 292 -10.26 -10.47 -15.63
N ALA A 293 -10.12 -11.46 -14.74
CA ALA A 293 -9.65 -11.26 -13.38
C ALA A 293 -8.23 -10.66 -13.35
N VAL A 294 -7.33 -11.13 -14.22
CA VAL A 294 -5.98 -10.58 -14.36
C VAL A 294 -6.02 -9.13 -14.86
N LEU A 295 -6.83 -8.83 -15.88
CA LEU A 295 -6.94 -7.47 -16.44
C LEU A 295 -7.53 -6.48 -15.44
N ILE A 296 -8.58 -6.88 -14.72
CA ILE A 296 -9.18 -6.07 -13.66
C ILE A 296 -8.19 -5.85 -12.53
N GLY A 297 -7.36 -6.85 -12.21
CA GLY A 297 -6.28 -6.76 -11.21
C GLY A 297 -5.19 -5.74 -11.51
N ILE A 298 -5.07 -5.27 -12.74
CA ILE A 298 -4.15 -4.17 -13.08
C ILE A 298 -4.65 -2.85 -12.49
N ILE A 299 -5.96 -2.70 -12.27
CA ILE A 299 -6.56 -1.51 -11.68
C ILE A 299 -6.13 -1.43 -10.20
N PRO A 300 -5.47 -0.36 -9.75
CA PRO A 300 -5.05 -0.20 -8.36
C PRO A 300 -6.20 0.27 -7.45
N GLU A 301 -7.24 -0.55 -7.38
CA GLU A 301 -8.46 -0.32 -6.63
C GLU A 301 -8.95 -1.67 -6.06
N SER A 302 -9.44 -1.69 -4.83
CA SER A 302 -9.92 -2.94 -4.20
C SER A 302 -11.33 -3.32 -4.62
N GLY A 303 -12.20 -2.35 -4.92
CA GLY A 303 -13.62 -2.57 -5.22
C GLY A 303 -13.90 -3.65 -6.29
N PRO A 304 -13.29 -3.59 -7.48
CA PRO A 304 -13.53 -4.56 -8.55
C PRO A 304 -13.16 -6.00 -8.18
N HIS A 305 -12.27 -6.20 -7.22
CA HIS A 305 -11.82 -7.53 -6.77
C HIS A 305 -12.81 -8.19 -5.83
N PHE A 306 -13.55 -7.41 -5.03
CA PHE A 306 -14.62 -7.93 -4.18
C PHE A 306 -15.65 -8.74 -4.98
N VAL A 307 -15.86 -8.40 -6.26
CA VAL A 307 -16.74 -9.16 -7.14
C VAL A 307 -16.26 -10.61 -7.28
N PHE A 308 -14.96 -10.84 -7.50
CA PHE A 308 -14.41 -12.20 -7.63
C PHE A 308 -14.45 -12.98 -6.32
N VAL A 309 -14.22 -12.32 -5.17
CA VAL A 309 -14.37 -12.94 -3.85
C VAL A 309 -15.81 -13.38 -3.62
N THR A 310 -16.79 -12.52 -3.92
CA THR A 310 -18.22 -12.84 -3.78
C THR A 310 -18.65 -13.95 -4.73
N LEU A 311 -18.24 -13.90 -6.00
CA LEU A 311 -18.53 -14.94 -6.98
C LEU A 311 -17.94 -16.30 -6.61
N PHE A 312 -16.74 -16.32 -6.01
CA PHE A 312 -16.16 -17.54 -5.48
C PHE A 312 -16.94 -18.05 -4.25
N ALA A 313 -17.29 -17.17 -3.33
CA ALA A 313 -18.04 -17.51 -2.12
C ALA A 313 -19.43 -18.10 -2.46
N THR A 314 -20.05 -17.64 -3.55
CA THR A 314 -21.34 -18.15 -4.06
C THR A 314 -21.21 -19.37 -4.99
N GLY A 315 -19.96 -19.82 -5.27
CA GLY A 315 -19.70 -20.98 -6.13
C GLY A 315 -19.87 -20.71 -7.63
N VAL A 316 -19.94 -19.47 -8.07
CA VAL A 316 -20.06 -19.10 -9.48
C VAL A 316 -18.74 -19.23 -10.23
N VAL A 317 -17.62 -18.91 -9.58
CA VAL A 317 -16.28 -19.03 -10.17
C VAL A 317 -15.41 -20.02 -9.38
N PRO A 318 -14.48 -20.75 -10.04
CA PRO A 318 -13.58 -21.68 -9.39
C PRO A 318 -12.42 -20.94 -8.68
N PHE A 319 -11.70 -21.69 -7.84
CA PHE A 319 -10.54 -21.16 -7.09
C PHE A 319 -9.44 -20.60 -8.01
N SER A 320 -9.28 -21.13 -9.22
CA SER A 320 -8.33 -20.61 -10.21
C SER A 320 -8.55 -19.15 -10.61
N VAL A 321 -9.81 -18.72 -10.69
CA VAL A 321 -10.17 -17.32 -10.97
C VAL A 321 -9.87 -16.42 -9.76
N LEU A 322 -10.24 -16.87 -8.55
CA LEU A 322 -9.93 -16.17 -7.30
C LEU A 322 -8.42 -16.01 -7.12
N LEU A 323 -7.64 -17.06 -7.38
CA LEU A 323 -6.17 -17.03 -7.29
C LEU A 323 -5.58 -16.02 -8.28
N ALA A 324 -6.05 -16.03 -9.53
CA ALA A 324 -5.59 -15.08 -10.56
C ALA A 324 -5.92 -13.62 -10.18
N SER A 325 -7.13 -13.37 -9.70
CA SER A 325 -7.53 -12.06 -9.19
C SER A 325 -6.61 -11.61 -8.05
N SER A 326 -6.42 -12.45 -7.04
CA SER A 326 -5.64 -12.12 -5.85
C SER A 326 -4.14 -11.90 -6.10
N ILE A 327 -3.53 -12.57 -7.10
CA ILE A 327 -2.13 -12.32 -7.49
C ILE A 327 -2.00 -11.01 -8.27
N SER A 328 -2.96 -10.71 -9.15
CA SER A 328 -2.89 -9.53 -10.03
C SER A 328 -3.15 -8.23 -9.29
N GLN A 329 -4.05 -8.28 -8.31
CA GLN A 329 -4.44 -7.11 -7.53
C GLN A 329 -3.41 -6.76 -6.47
N ASP A 330 -3.31 -5.49 -6.13
CA ASP A 330 -2.47 -4.95 -5.06
C ASP A 330 -3.15 -3.78 -4.33
N GLY A 331 -4.44 -3.59 -4.60
CA GLY A 331 -5.24 -2.52 -4.02
C GLY A 331 -4.58 -1.15 -4.17
N HIS A 332 -4.83 -0.27 -3.21
CA HIS A 332 -4.26 1.09 -3.20
C HIS A 332 -2.74 1.12 -2.88
N ALA A 333 -2.14 -0.01 -2.46
CA ALA A 333 -0.73 -0.06 -2.07
C ALA A 333 0.24 0.31 -3.20
N SER A 334 -0.16 0.13 -4.46
CA SER A 334 0.64 0.49 -5.63
C SER A 334 0.59 1.97 -6.02
N LEU A 335 -0.39 2.75 -5.56
CA LEU A 335 -0.53 4.16 -5.93
C LEU A 335 0.67 5.03 -5.49
N PRO A 336 1.21 4.90 -4.27
CA PRO A 336 2.43 5.60 -3.90
C PRO A 336 3.63 5.21 -4.77
N LEU A 337 3.72 3.95 -5.20
CA LEU A 337 4.77 3.51 -6.11
C LEU A 337 4.65 4.20 -7.48
N LEU A 338 3.42 4.44 -7.96
CA LEU A 338 3.18 5.21 -9.19
C LEU A 338 3.70 6.65 -9.06
N ALA A 339 3.53 7.26 -7.90
CA ALA A 339 4.04 8.60 -7.60
C ALA A 339 5.57 8.64 -7.59
N GLU A 340 6.22 7.64 -6.98
CA GLU A 340 7.66 7.57 -6.82
C GLU A 340 8.39 7.12 -8.10
N SER A 341 7.90 6.09 -8.77
CA SER A 341 8.53 5.52 -9.95
C SER A 341 7.56 4.84 -10.90
N LYS A 342 7.16 5.57 -11.95
CA LYS A 342 6.30 5.04 -13.03
C LYS A 342 6.86 3.77 -13.67
N ARG A 343 8.19 3.70 -13.86
CA ARG A 343 8.86 2.52 -14.46
C ARG A 343 8.76 1.31 -13.54
N SER A 344 8.99 1.48 -12.25
CA SER A 344 8.88 0.39 -11.27
C SER A 344 7.42 -0.06 -11.14
N PHE A 345 6.47 0.87 -11.12
CA PHE A 345 5.04 0.58 -11.13
C PHE A 345 4.63 -0.26 -12.34
N ALA A 346 4.95 0.20 -13.57
CA ALA A 346 4.59 -0.52 -14.79
C ALA A 346 5.22 -1.92 -14.84
N LYS A 347 6.52 -2.05 -14.50
CA LYS A 347 7.20 -3.35 -14.44
C LYS A 347 6.55 -4.28 -13.43
N ALA A 348 6.22 -3.77 -12.24
CA ALA A 348 5.59 -4.56 -11.20
C ALA A 348 4.21 -5.07 -11.65
N LYS A 349 3.36 -4.20 -12.20
CA LYS A 349 2.05 -4.59 -12.74
C LYS A 349 2.14 -5.64 -13.84
N ILE A 350 3.08 -5.49 -14.77
CA ILE A 350 3.30 -6.49 -15.83
C ILE A 350 3.72 -7.84 -15.23
N ILE A 351 4.65 -7.86 -14.27
CA ILE A 351 5.10 -9.09 -13.63
C ILE A 351 3.95 -9.73 -12.86
N ASN A 352 3.19 -8.97 -12.07
CA ASN A 352 2.04 -9.49 -11.34
C ASN A 352 0.99 -10.08 -12.28
N ALA A 353 0.64 -9.38 -13.37
CA ALA A 353 -0.33 -9.87 -14.36
C ALA A 353 0.15 -11.17 -15.04
N LEU A 354 1.43 -11.26 -15.39
CA LEU A 354 2.00 -12.49 -15.96
C LEU A 354 1.97 -13.66 -14.97
N VAL A 355 2.37 -13.42 -13.73
CA VAL A 355 2.34 -14.45 -12.67
C VAL A 355 0.90 -14.89 -12.38
N ALA A 356 -0.03 -13.94 -12.29
CA ALA A 356 -1.45 -14.19 -12.09
C ALA A 356 -2.05 -15.06 -13.21
N ALA A 357 -1.75 -14.73 -14.46
CA ALA A 357 -2.19 -15.53 -15.61
C ALA A 357 -1.62 -16.95 -15.56
N VAL A 358 -0.31 -17.09 -15.35
CA VAL A 358 0.35 -18.40 -15.27
C VAL A 358 -0.22 -19.23 -14.10
N ALA A 359 -0.36 -18.64 -12.91
CA ALA A 359 -0.88 -19.35 -11.74
C ALA A 359 -2.36 -19.73 -11.90
N GLY A 360 -3.20 -18.81 -12.43
CA GLY A 360 -4.62 -19.07 -12.67
C GLY A 360 -4.84 -20.17 -13.70
N TYR A 361 -4.18 -20.10 -14.86
CA TYR A 361 -4.30 -21.15 -15.86
C TYR A 361 -3.71 -22.48 -15.40
N PHE A 362 -2.57 -22.46 -14.69
CA PHE A 362 -2.01 -23.68 -14.11
C PHE A 362 -3.00 -24.35 -13.14
N CYS A 363 -3.58 -23.57 -12.23
CA CYS A 363 -4.59 -24.06 -11.28
C CYS A 363 -5.82 -24.64 -12.02
N TYR A 364 -6.29 -23.97 -13.08
CA TYR A 364 -7.39 -24.44 -13.91
C TYR A 364 -7.08 -25.79 -14.59
N PHE A 365 -5.87 -25.96 -15.17
CA PHE A 365 -5.48 -27.21 -15.83
C PHE A 365 -5.25 -28.37 -14.86
N VAL A 366 -4.87 -28.09 -13.62
CA VAL A 366 -4.74 -29.09 -12.55
C VAL A 366 -6.11 -29.53 -12.00
N GLY A 367 -7.17 -28.76 -12.31
CA GLY A 367 -8.54 -29.10 -11.91
C GLY A 367 -8.89 -28.68 -10.46
N VAL A 368 -8.24 -27.61 -9.95
CA VAL A 368 -8.48 -27.06 -8.60
C VAL A 368 -9.27 -25.78 -8.68
#